data_923ed93cc347ed5c58fe514a91118f12
#
_entry.id   923ed93cc347ed5c58fe514a91118f12
#
_cell.length_a   1.000
_cell.length_b   1.000
_cell.length_c   1.000
_cell.angle_alpha   90.00
_cell.angle_beta   90.00
_cell.angle_gamma   90.00
#
_symmetry.space_group_name_H-M   'P 1'
#
loop_
_entity.id
_entity.type
_entity.pdbx_description
1 polymer ?
#
loop_
_entity_poly.entity_id
_entity_poly.type
_entity_poly.pdbx_seq_one_letter_code
_entity_poly.pdbx_strand_id
1 'polypeptide(L)'
;MDERDDKVIEETVEKIVELFSPTRVIEYGTKYSMDGALTSFKLCVVGEIPDKRKMLTRIFDEVDSEIPFDILLYTNEQFEQLKNNKDAFASRINQRGRVRYGK
;
A
#
# COMPACT_ATOMS: atom_id res chain seq x y z
N MET A 1 -5.44 7.15 -15.90
CA MET A 1 -4.09 7.13 -15.26
C MET A 1 -3.04 6.99 -16.33
N ASP A 2 -1.99 7.80 -16.27
CA ASP A 2 -0.85 7.70 -17.17
C ASP A 2 -0.08 6.40 -16.90
N GLU A 3 0.45 5.75 -17.94
CA GLU A 3 1.25 4.53 -17.81
C GLU A 3 2.46 4.73 -16.89
N ARG A 4 3.08 5.92 -16.94
CA ARG A 4 4.24 6.21 -16.09
C ARG A 4 3.84 6.27 -14.60
N ASP A 5 2.67 6.79 -14.29
CA ASP A 5 2.17 6.87 -12.93
C ASP A 5 1.88 5.48 -12.38
N ASP A 6 1.24 4.64 -13.18
CA ASP A 6 0.97 3.26 -12.81
C ASP A 6 2.27 2.49 -12.59
N LYS A 7 3.26 2.73 -13.43
CA LYS A 7 4.57 2.09 -13.33
C LYS A 7 5.30 2.47 -12.04
N VAL A 8 5.22 3.72 -11.61
CA VAL A 8 5.81 4.18 -10.34
C VAL A 8 5.21 3.41 -9.17
N ILE A 9 3.88 3.30 -9.14
CA ILE A 9 3.18 2.56 -8.09
C ILE A 9 3.58 1.09 -8.13
N GLU A 10 3.58 0.49 -9.31
CA GLU A 10 3.93 -0.91 -9.50
C GLU A 10 5.35 -1.23 -9.05
N GLU A 11 6.32 -0.39 -9.40
CA GLU A 11 7.71 -0.57 -8.98
C GLU A 11 7.86 -0.47 -7.46
N THR A 12 7.12 0.45 -6.84
CA THR A 12 7.10 0.57 -5.38
C THR A 12 6.55 -0.70 -4.74
N VAL A 13 5.44 -1.21 -5.26
CA VAL A 13 4.84 -2.47 -4.78
C VAL A 13 5.81 -3.64 -4.96
N GLU A 14 6.44 -3.76 -6.11
CA GLU A 14 7.41 -4.84 -6.38
C GLU A 14 8.56 -4.83 -5.39
N LYS A 15 9.06 -3.65 -5.05
CA LYS A 15 10.16 -3.52 -4.09
C LYS A 15 9.71 -3.94 -2.68
N ILE A 16 8.51 -3.57 -2.27
CA ILE A 16 7.96 -3.98 -0.99
C ILE A 16 7.78 -5.51 -0.94
N VAL A 17 7.28 -6.08 -2.02
CA VAL A 17 7.11 -7.54 -2.12
C VAL A 17 8.45 -8.25 -2.04
N GLU A 18 9.46 -7.73 -2.72
CA GLU A 18 10.82 -8.29 -2.70
C GLU A 18 11.42 -8.26 -1.28
N LEU A 19 11.20 -7.17 -0.54
CA LEU A 19 11.77 -7.01 0.80
C LEU A 19 11.07 -7.85 1.87
N PHE A 20 9.75 -8.02 1.78
CA PHE A 20 8.96 -8.55 2.90
C PHE A 20 8.05 -9.72 2.56
N SER A 21 7.85 -10.03 1.30
CA SER A 21 6.92 -11.08 0.85
C SER A 21 5.55 -10.99 1.56
N PRO A 22 4.87 -9.85 1.49
CA PRO A 22 3.59 -9.68 2.17
C PRO A 22 2.51 -10.60 1.56
N THR A 23 1.41 -10.74 2.26
CA THR A 23 0.26 -11.49 1.76
C THR A 23 -0.48 -10.69 0.68
N ARG A 24 -0.57 -9.38 0.88
CA ARG A 24 -1.36 -8.51 0.00
C ARG A 24 -0.84 -7.08 0.07
N VAL A 25 -0.92 -6.38 -1.05
CA VAL A 25 -0.68 -4.93 -1.10
C VAL A 25 -1.86 -4.30 -1.84
N ILE A 26 -2.48 -3.30 -1.23
CA ILE A 26 -3.69 -2.65 -1.76
C ILE A 26 -3.43 -1.14 -1.87
N GLU A 27 -3.65 -0.60 -3.05
CA GLU A 27 -3.65 0.85 -3.26
C GLU A 27 -5.00 1.41 -2.80
N TYR A 28 -5.01 2.37 -1.89
CA TYR A 28 -6.25 2.88 -1.32
C TYR A 28 -6.42 4.39 -1.34
N GLY A 29 -5.42 5.11 -1.74
CA GLY A 29 -5.51 6.56 -1.84
C GLY A 29 -4.53 7.08 -2.87
N THR A 30 -5.03 7.70 -3.93
CA THR A 30 -4.21 8.19 -5.02
C THR A 30 -4.67 9.60 -5.33
N LYS A 31 -3.73 10.53 -5.38
CA LYS A 31 -4.05 11.94 -5.65
C LYS A 31 -3.38 12.41 -6.92
N TYR A 32 -4.12 13.21 -7.67
CA TYR A 32 -3.66 13.81 -8.92
C TYR A 32 -3.78 15.32 -8.84
N SER A 33 -2.88 16.02 -9.51
CA SER A 33 -3.00 17.47 -9.69
C SER A 33 -4.09 17.76 -10.72
N MET A 34 -4.43 19.04 -10.86
CA MET A 34 -5.45 19.45 -11.81
C MET A 34 -5.11 19.12 -13.26
N ASP A 35 -3.82 19.03 -13.57
CA ASP A 35 -3.36 18.67 -14.92
C ASP A 35 -3.24 17.15 -15.13
N GLY A 36 -3.66 16.35 -14.13
CA GLY A 36 -3.69 14.89 -14.24
C GLY A 36 -2.40 14.18 -13.82
N ALA A 37 -1.42 14.90 -13.30
CA ALA A 37 -0.17 14.28 -12.84
C ALA A 37 -0.36 13.65 -11.45
N LEU A 38 0.23 12.47 -11.24
CA LEU A 38 0.22 11.81 -9.95
C LEU A 38 1.04 12.60 -8.94
N THR A 39 0.44 12.97 -7.82
CA THR A 39 1.12 13.75 -6.78
C THR A 39 1.42 12.94 -5.52
N SER A 40 0.63 11.91 -5.21
CA SER A 40 0.89 11.01 -4.09
C SER A 40 0.04 9.77 -4.20
N PHE A 41 0.46 8.71 -3.51
CA PHE A 41 -0.34 7.49 -3.42
C PHE A 41 -0.16 6.82 -2.06
N LYS A 42 -1.10 5.95 -1.71
CA LYS A 42 -1.10 5.25 -0.43
C LYS A 42 -1.28 3.76 -0.64
N LEU A 43 -0.48 2.99 0.08
CA LEU A 43 -0.51 1.53 0.00
C LEU A 43 -0.79 0.93 1.37
N CYS A 44 -1.66 -0.06 1.40
CA CYS A 44 -1.90 -0.88 2.57
C CYS A 44 -1.17 -2.20 2.36
N VAL A 45 -0.27 -2.53 3.26
CA VAL A 45 0.51 -3.78 3.21
C VAL A 45 0.01 -4.71 4.30
N VAL A 46 -0.43 -5.89 3.91
CA VAL A 46 -0.97 -6.91 4.82
C VAL A 46 -0.05 -8.12 4.79
N GLY A 47 0.37 -8.60 5.95
CA GLY A 47 1.25 -9.74 6.01
C GLY A 47 1.64 -10.10 7.44
N GLU A 48 2.66 -10.95 7.56
CA GLU A 48 3.27 -11.22 8.85
C GLU A 48 4.23 -10.09 9.17
N ILE A 49 3.91 -9.31 10.20
CA ILE A 49 4.66 -8.12 10.55
C ILE A 49 5.00 -8.19 12.04
N PRO A 50 6.17 -8.75 12.39
CA PRO A 50 6.57 -8.87 13.80
C PRO A 50 6.80 -7.51 14.45
N ASP A 51 7.29 -6.53 13.69
CA ASP A 51 7.58 -5.20 14.21
C ASP A 51 7.25 -4.15 13.14
N LYS A 52 6.10 -3.50 13.32
CA LYS A 52 5.60 -2.50 12.35
C LYS A 52 6.56 -1.32 12.18
N ARG A 53 7.13 -0.85 13.29
CA ARG A 53 8.05 0.30 13.24
C ARG A 53 9.29 -0.01 12.41
N LYS A 54 9.89 -1.17 12.63
CA LYS A 54 11.07 -1.58 11.88
C LYS A 54 10.75 -1.76 10.41
N MET A 55 9.59 -2.34 10.10
CA MET A 55 9.18 -2.52 8.71
C MET A 55 8.96 -1.18 8.01
N LEU A 56 8.27 -0.24 8.66
CA LEU A 56 8.07 1.10 8.10
C LEU A 56 9.40 1.81 7.84
N THR A 57 10.29 1.79 8.82
CA THR A 57 11.61 2.40 8.69
C THR A 57 12.35 1.82 7.50
N ARG A 58 12.33 0.51 7.37
CA ARG A 58 13.02 -0.17 6.29
C ARG A 58 12.41 0.15 4.92
N ILE A 59 11.08 0.22 4.84
CA ILE A 59 10.41 0.60 3.60
C ILE A 59 10.86 1.99 3.16
N PHE A 60 10.80 2.98 4.06
CA PHE A 60 11.15 4.34 3.70
C PHE A 60 12.66 4.54 3.46
N ASP A 61 13.50 3.68 4.05
CA ASP A 61 14.95 3.74 3.79
C ASP A 61 15.33 3.09 2.46
N GLU A 62 14.68 1.99 2.09
CA GLU A 62 15.12 1.17 0.96
C GLU A 62 14.26 1.31 -0.30
N VAL A 63 13.04 1.81 -0.16
CA VAL A 63 12.14 1.99 -1.33
C VAL A 63 12.18 3.43 -1.79
N ASP A 64 12.78 3.65 -2.95
CA ASP A 64 12.84 4.98 -3.56
C ASP A 64 11.66 5.17 -4.51
N SER A 65 11.05 6.34 -4.43
CA SER A 65 10.00 6.73 -5.36
C SER A 65 10.10 8.22 -5.63
N GLU A 66 9.95 8.61 -6.87
CA GLU A 66 9.90 10.02 -7.27
C GLU A 66 8.61 10.69 -6.77
N ILE A 67 7.60 9.89 -6.48
CA ILE A 67 6.29 10.36 -6.02
C ILE A 67 6.16 10.02 -4.54
N PRO A 68 5.77 10.99 -3.69
CA PRO A 68 5.53 10.72 -2.27
C PRO A 68 4.48 9.63 -2.06
N PHE A 69 4.72 8.76 -1.09
CA PHE A 69 3.78 7.70 -0.76
C PHE A 69 3.70 7.48 0.74
N ASP A 70 2.56 6.97 1.18
CA ASP A 70 2.34 6.56 2.57
C ASP A 70 2.07 5.07 2.64
N ILE A 71 2.44 4.48 3.77
CA ILE A 71 2.26 3.04 4.01
C ILE A 71 1.43 2.84 5.27
N LEU A 72 0.40 2.01 5.15
CA LEU A 72 -0.40 1.54 6.28
C LEU A 72 -0.16 0.04 6.40
N LEU A 73 0.19 -0.42 7.60
CA LEU A 73 0.50 -1.82 7.84
C LEU A 73 -0.58 -2.49 8.70
N TYR A 74 -1.03 -3.65 8.25
CA TYR A 74 -1.87 -4.55 9.05
C TYR A 74 -1.24 -5.92 9.07
N THR A 75 -1.27 -6.58 10.23
CA THR A 75 -0.96 -8.01 10.25
C THR A 75 -2.11 -8.76 9.57
N ASN A 76 -1.85 -10.00 9.14
CA ASN A 76 -2.89 -10.83 8.54
C ASN A 76 -4.10 -10.93 9.47
N GLU A 77 -3.84 -11.17 10.75
CA GLU A 77 -4.90 -11.30 11.76
C GLU A 77 -5.70 -10.02 11.92
N GLN A 78 -5.03 -8.88 12.02
CA GLN A 78 -5.70 -7.59 12.13
C GLN A 78 -6.60 -7.31 10.94
N PHE A 79 -6.10 -7.55 9.74
CA PHE A 79 -6.87 -7.28 8.53
C PHE A 79 -8.11 -8.19 8.45
N GLU A 80 -7.94 -9.48 8.77
CA GLU A 80 -9.07 -10.43 8.79
C GLU A 80 -10.16 -10.02 9.79
N GLN A 81 -9.75 -9.54 10.97
CA GLN A 81 -10.70 -9.09 11.98
C GLN A 81 -11.43 -7.81 11.59
N LEU A 82 -10.75 -6.90 10.92
CA LEU A 82 -11.28 -5.55 10.65
C LEU A 82 -11.95 -5.40 9.29
N LYS A 83 -11.64 -6.23 8.32
CA LYS A 83 -12.14 -6.05 6.94
C LYS A 83 -13.66 -6.11 6.82
N ASN A 84 -14.34 -6.80 7.75
CA ASN A 84 -15.80 -6.92 7.75
C ASN A 84 -16.47 -5.97 8.74
N ASN A 85 -15.71 -5.17 9.47
CA ASN A 85 -16.24 -4.19 10.39
C ASN A 85 -16.50 -2.88 9.63
N LYS A 86 -17.76 -2.54 9.42
CA LYS A 86 -18.18 -1.37 8.62
C LYS A 86 -17.56 -0.06 9.06
N ASP A 87 -17.23 0.08 10.35
CA ASP A 87 -16.66 1.29 10.90
C ASP A 87 -15.14 1.32 10.82
N ALA A 88 -14.51 0.19 10.48
CA ALA A 88 -13.06 0.12 10.39
C ALA A 88 -12.55 0.60 9.03
N PHE A 89 -11.41 1.28 9.06
CA PHE A 89 -10.75 1.73 7.83
C PHE A 89 -10.35 0.57 6.93
N ALA A 90 -9.94 -0.55 7.52
CA ALA A 90 -9.59 -1.77 6.78
C ALA A 90 -10.74 -2.27 5.90
N SER A 91 -11.99 -2.13 6.36
CA SER A 91 -13.17 -2.49 5.58
C SER A 91 -13.28 -1.64 4.32
N ARG A 92 -13.05 -0.34 4.44
CA ARG A 92 -13.09 0.57 3.28
C ARG A 92 -12.00 0.24 2.28
N ILE A 93 -10.80 -0.05 2.76
CA ILE A 93 -9.68 -0.46 1.91
C ILE A 93 -10.02 -1.75 1.18
N ASN A 94 -10.58 -2.73 1.90
CA ASN A 94 -10.95 -4.01 1.32
C ASN A 94 -12.01 -3.88 0.21
N GLN A 95 -12.95 -2.98 0.38
CA GLN A 95 -14.05 -2.78 -0.57
C GLN A 95 -13.69 -1.87 -1.74
N ARG A 96 -12.95 -0.81 -1.49
CA ARG A 96 -12.70 0.25 -2.46
C ARG A 96 -11.28 0.31 -2.99
N GLY A 97 -10.34 -0.35 -2.31
CA GLY A 97 -8.96 -0.35 -2.70
C GLY A 97 -8.73 -1.20 -3.95
N ARG A 98 -7.62 -0.93 -4.62
CA ARG A 98 -7.19 -1.71 -5.77
C ARG A 98 -6.08 -2.66 -5.33
N VAL A 99 -6.32 -3.96 -5.44
CA VAL A 99 -5.31 -4.97 -5.10
C VAL A 99 -4.18 -4.88 -6.13
N ARG A 100 -2.97 -4.62 -5.64
CA ARG A 100 -1.78 -4.56 -6.49
C ARG A 100 -0.95 -5.84 -6.40
N TYR A 101 -1.09 -6.58 -5.30
CA TYR A 101 -0.39 -7.84 -5.09
C TYR A 101 -1.23 -8.72 -4.17
N GLY A 102 -1.25 -10.02 -4.45
CA GLY A 102 -2.03 -10.98 -3.70
C GLY A 102 -3.46 -11.05 -4.18
N LYS A 103 -4.33 -11.52 -3.31
CA LYS A 103 -5.73 -11.73 -3.67
C LYS A 103 -6.68 -10.83 -2.93
#